data_9ae8e791c1352bf884e2df58fdc0f263
#
_entry.id   9ae8e791c1352bf884e2df58fdc0f263
#
_cell.length_a   1.000
_cell.length_b   1.000
_cell.length_c   1.000
_cell.angle_alpha   90.00
_cell.angle_beta   90.00
_cell.angle_gamma   90.00
#
_symmetry.space_group_name_H-M   'P 1'
#
loop_
_entity.id
_entity.type
_entity.pdbx_description
1 polymer ?
#
loop_
_entity_poly.entity_id
_entity_poly.type
_entity_poly.pdbx_seq_one_letter_code
_entity_poly.pdbx_strand_id
1 'polypeptide(L)'
;MIGIVIVGHSNISKEFLVALEHIVGKQENIEAISIFPTDDIKKKREEIIKSVKKVNKGKGVVILTDMFGGTPSNLAISIMEEEKVEVVAGVNLPMLIK
;
A
#
# COMPACT_ATOMS: atom_id res chain seq x y z
N MET A 1 13.05 10.20 -1.45
CA MET A 1 12.53 8.90 -1.91
C MET A 1 11.02 8.86 -1.71
N ILE A 2 10.29 8.39 -2.73
CA ILE A 2 8.83 8.29 -2.66
C ILE A 2 8.44 7.18 -1.68
N GLY A 3 7.44 7.44 -0.84
CA GLY A 3 6.89 6.43 0.05
C GLY A 3 5.93 5.51 -0.69
N ILE A 4 5.88 4.26 -0.29
CA ILE A 4 5.02 3.26 -0.91
C ILE A 4 4.19 2.55 0.16
N VAL A 5 2.88 2.45 -0.09
CA VAL A 5 1.99 1.65 0.76
C VAL A 5 1.34 0.60 -0.13
N ILE A 6 1.54 -0.66 0.21
CA ILE A 6 0.94 -1.78 -0.53
C ILE A 6 -0.31 -2.22 0.22
N VAL A 7 -1.46 -2.16 -0.44
CA VAL A 7 -2.75 -2.55 0.15
C VAL A 7 -3.31 -3.71 -0.66
N GLY A 8 -3.52 -4.84 -0.03
CA GLY A 8 -3.98 -6.01 -0.76
C GLY A 8 -4.88 -6.92 0.06
N HIS A 9 -5.50 -7.87 -0.62
CA HIS A 9 -6.35 -8.88 -0.01
C HIS A 9 -5.51 -9.87 0.78
N SER A 10 -6.01 -10.29 1.94
CA SER A 10 -5.33 -11.27 2.79
C SER A 10 -3.88 -10.84 3.04
N ASN A 11 -2.94 -11.77 2.98
CA ASN A 11 -1.55 -11.50 3.28
C ASN A 11 -0.69 -11.16 2.06
N ILE A 12 -1.30 -10.96 0.89
CA ILE A 12 -0.53 -10.78 -0.34
C ILE A 12 0.40 -9.56 -0.28
N SER A 13 -0.06 -8.46 0.30
CA SER A 13 0.76 -7.25 0.41
C SER A 13 1.97 -7.48 1.30
N LYS A 14 1.81 -8.17 2.41
CA LYS A 14 2.91 -8.49 3.32
C LYS A 14 3.90 -9.45 2.68
N GLU A 15 3.40 -10.41 1.92
CA GLU A 15 4.27 -11.35 1.21
C GLU A 15 5.05 -10.66 0.09
N PHE A 16 4.45 -9.71 -0.59
CA PHE A 16 5.18 -8.88 -1.56
C PHE A 16 6.33 -8.15 -0.89
N LEU A 17 6.09 -7.58 0.29
CA LEU A 17 7.13 -6.85 1.01
C LEU A 17 8.25 -7.79 1.45
N VAL A 18 7.91 -8.97 1.97
CA VAL A 18 8.89 -9.97 2.35
C VAL A 18 9.75 -10.38 1.16
N ALA A 19 9.12 -10.67 0.03
CA ALA A 19 9.85 -11.05 -1.19
C ALA A 19 10.74 -9.93 -1.69
N LEU A 20 10.24 -8.69 -1.68
CA LEU A 20 11.02 -7.53 -2.09
C LEU A 20 12.26 -7.36 -1.21
N GLU A 21 12.09 -7.43 0.10
CA GLU A 21 13.21 -7.24 1.03
C GLU A 21 14.23 -8.37 0.94
N HIS A 22 13.79 -9.56 0.53
CA HIS A 22 14.70 -10.67 0.28
C HIS A 22 15.64 -10.37 -0.90
N ILE A 23 15.14 -9.63 -1.88
CA ILE A 23 15.89 -9.33 -3.11
C ILE A 23 16.75 -8.08 -2.96
N VAL A 24 16.19 -7.00 -2.41
CA VAL A 24 16.85 -5.69 -2.38
C VAL A 24 17.19 -5.19 -0.97
N GLY A 25 16.92 -5.98 0.06
CA GLY A 25 17.17 -5.60 1.43
C GLY A 25 16.03 -4.81 2.06
N LYS A 26 16.16 -4.51 3.34
CA LYS A 26 15.12 -3.83 4.09
C LYS A 26 14.87 -2.42 3.56
N GLN A 27 13.59 -2.06 3.46
CA GLN A 27 13.17 -0.74 2.99
C GLN A 27 12.38 -0.03 4.08
N GLU A 28 12.75 1.21 4.40
CA GLU A 28 12.09 1.99 5.43
C GLU A 28 10.92 2.83 4.89
N ASN A 29 10.85 3.00 3.58
CA ASN A 29 9.83 3.81 2.93
C ASN A 29 8.65 3.01 2.40
N ILE A 30 8.52 1.74 2.79
CA ILE A 30 7.45 0.85 2.31
C ILE A 30 6.71 0.25 3.50
N GLU A 31 5.38 0.29 3.44
CA GLU A 31 4.50 -0.35 4.41
C GLU A 31 3.52 -1.26 3.67
N ALA A 32 3.15 -2.37 4.30
CA ALA A 32 2.20 -3.32 3.71
C ALA A 32 1.00 -3.46 4.63
N ILE A 33 -0.19 -3.36 4.05
CA ILE A 33 -1.45 -3.46 4.77
C ILE A 33 -2.29 -4.58 4.19
N SER A 34 -2.80 -5.45 5.06
CA SER A 34 -3.67 -6.58 4.67
C SER A 34 -5.12 -6.24 4.97
N ILE A 35 -6.00 -6.61 4.03
CA ILE A 35 -7.43 -6.45 4.21
C ILE A 35 -8.10 -7.82 4.13
N PHE A 36 -8.87 -8.16 5.15
CA PHE A 36 -9.60 -9.42 5.25
C PHE A 36 -11.10 -9.15 5.17
N PRO A 37 -11.91 -10.13 4.75
CA PRO A 37 -13.36 -9.93 4.60
C PRO A 37 -14.08 -9.46 5.87
N THR A 38 -13.57 -9.81 7.03
CA THR A 38 -14.19 -9.45 8.31
C THR A 38 -13.69 -8.15 8.91
N ASP A 39 -12.77 -7.46 8.24
CA ASP A 39 -12.18 -6.23 8.76
C ASP A 39 -13.17 -5.07 8.78
N ASP A 40 -13.02 -4.20 9.78
CA ASP A 40 -13.76 -2.95 9.86
C ASP A 40 -13.14 -1.97 8.84
N ILE A 41 -13.92 -1.62 7.82
CA ILE A 41 -13.45 -0.76 6.72
C ILE A 41 -12.96 0.59 7.24
N LYS A 42 -13.69 1.17 8.19
CA LYS A 42 -13.32 2.47 8.75
C LYS A 42 -11.97 2.43 9.46
N LYS A 43 -11.73 1.39 10.23
CA LYS A 43 -10.44 1.20 10.91
C LYS A 43 -9.32 0.96 9.93
N LYS A 44 -9.59 0.20 8.87
CA LYS A 44 -8.58 -0.06 7.83
C LYS A 44 -8.24 1.23 7.08
N ARG A 45 -9.23 2.07 6.80
CA ARG A 45 -8.98 3.36 6.17
C ARG A 45 -8.04 4.22 7.03
N GLU A 46 -8.29 4.26 8.33
CA GLU A 46 -7.43 4.99 9.25
C GLU A 46 -6.01 4.41 9.29
N GLU A 47 -5.89 3.09 9.25
CA GLU A 47 -4.59 2.42 9.22
C GLU A 47 -3.80 2.79 7.96
N ILE A 48 -4.48 2.84 6.80
CA ILE A 48 -3.84 3.23 5.54
C ILE A 48 -3.37 4.69 5.61
N ILE A 49 -4.20 5.58 6.12
CA ILE A 49 -3.84 6.99 6.26
C ILE A 49 -2.62 7.15 7.16
N LYS A 50 -2.59 6.41 8.26
CA LYS A 50 -1.46 6.44 9.18
C LYS A 50 -0.17 5.96 8.49
N SER A 51 -0.25 4.89 7.71
CA SER A 51 0.90 4.39 6.96
C SER A 51 1.38 5.37 5.90
N VAL A 52 0.44 6.02 5.19
CA VAL A 52 0.78 7.06 4.21
C VAL A 52 1.60 8.16 4.88
N LYS A 53 1.15 8.64 6.02
CA LYS A 53 1.87 9.70 6.74
C LYS A 53 3.24 9.23 7.21
N LYS A 54 3.35 7.98 7.63
CA LYS A 54 4.60 7.41 8.11
C LYS A 54 5.67 7.34 7.02
N VAL A 55 5.29 6.93 5.82
CA VAL A 55 6.26 6.75 4.72
C VAL A 55 6.50 8.01 3.91
N ASN A 56 5.69 9.05 4.10
CA ASN A 56 5.86 10.31 3.37
C ASN A 56 7.04 11.10 3.95
N LYS A 57 8.12 11.16 3.18
CA LYS A 57 9.33 11.92 3.56
C LYS A 57 9.45 13.21 2.77
N GLY A 58 8.33 13.75 2.30
CA GLY A 58 8.29 15.01 1.55
C GLY A 58 8.33 14.85 0.04
N LYS A 59 8.44 13.64 -0.47
CA LYS A 59 8.46 13.36 -1.91
C LYS A 59 7.15 12.75 -2.42
N GLY A 60 6.15 12.64 -1.55
CA GLY A 60 4.88 12.04 -1.91
C GLY A 60 4.81 10.55 -1.63
N VAL A 61 3.63 9.98 -1.85
CA VAL A 61 3.36 8.57 -1.57
C VAL A 61 2.56 7.96 -2.72
N VAL A 62 2.88 6.72 -3.05
CA VAL A 62 2.12 5.92 -4.01
C VAL A 62 1.49 4.75 -3.26
N ILE A 63 0.19 4.56 -3.44
CA ILE A 63 -0.51 3.38 -2.91
C ILE A 63 -0.64 2.36 -4.04
N LEU A 64 -0.13 1.16 -3.82
CA LEU A 64 -0.19 0.08 -4.79
C LEU A 64 -1.18 -0.97 -4.30
N THR A 65 -2.16 -1.31 -5.13
CA THR A 65 -3.14 -2.33 -4.78
C THR A 65 -2.94 -3.58 -5.63
N ASP A 66 -3.42 -4.72 -5.12
CA ASP A 66 -3.21 -5.99 -5.79
C ASP A 66 -4.03 -6.15 -7.08
N MET A 67 -5.22 -5.54 -7.13
CA MET A 67 -6.04 -5.58 -8.33
C MET A 67 -6.94 -4.34 -8.41
N PHE A 68 -7.37 -4.00 -9.61
CA PHE A 68 -8.33 -2.92 -9.81
C PHE A 68 -9.70 -3.38 -9.34
N GLY A 69 -10.39 -2.54 -8.60
CA GLY A 69 -11.66 -2.91 -7.98
C GLY A 69 -11.44 -3.68 -6.67
N GLY A 70 -12.52 -3.97 -5.97
CA GLY A 70 -12.45 -4.61 -4.67
C GLY A 70 -12.12 -3.64 -3.55
N THR A 71 -12.14 -4.13 -2.32
CA THR A 71 -11.98 -3.30 -1.14
C THR A 71 -10.63 -2.56 -1.07
N PRO A 72 -9.49 -3.21 -1.32
CA PRO A 72 -8.21 -2.49 -1.26
C PRO A 72 -8.14 -1.30 -2.21
N SER A 73 -8.56 -1.50 -3.46
CA SER A 73 -8.56 -0.44 -4.45
C SER A 73 -9.52 0.68 -4.08
N ASN A 74 -10.74 0.32 -3.63
CA ASN A 74 -11.74 1.31 -3.27
C ASN A 74 -11.32 2.15 -2.08
N LEU A 75 -10.70 1.54 -1.08
CA LEU A 75 -10.16 2.28 0.07
C LEU A 75 -9.05 3.24 -0.36
N ALA A 76 -8.14 2.76 -1.22
CA ALA A 76 -7.05 3.59 -1.71
C ALA A 76 -7.57 4.80 -2.47
N ILE A 77 -8.55 4.60 -3.36
CA ILE A 77 -9.16 5.69 -4.13
C ILE A 77 -9.83 6.70 -3.21
N SER A 78 -10.50 6.24 -2.15
CA SER A 78 -11.16 7.14 -1.22
C SER A 78 -10.17 8.05 -0.49
N ILE A 79 -8.93 7.64 -0.36
CA ILE A 79 -7.88 8.39 0.33
C ILE A 79 -7.13 9.31 -0.63
N MET A 80 -7.11 8.98 -1.92
CA MET A 80 -6.32 9.66 -2.93
C MET A 80 -6.48 11.18 -2.93
N GLU A 81 -7.71 11.67 -2.94
CA GLU A 81 -7.96 13.11 -2.97
C GLU A 81 -7.63 13.77 -1.63
N GLU A 82 -8.02 13.11 -0.54
CA GLU A 82 -7.84 13.65 0.81
C GLU A 82 -6.38 13.79 1.19
N GLU A 83 -5.56 12.79 0.88
CA GLU A 83 -4.15 12.77 1.27
C GLU A 83 -3.20 13.13 0.13
N LYS A 84 -3.73 13.42 -1.06
CA LYS A 84 -2.94 13.80 -2.25
C LYS A 84 -1.90 12.75 -2.61
N VAL A 85 -2.31 11.49 -2.66
CA VAL A 85 -1.45 10.37 -3.03
C VAL A 85 -1.89 9.80 -4.38
N GLU A 86 -0.98 9.09 -5.03
CA GLU A 86 -1.29 8.39 -6.27
C GLU A 86 -1.65 6.93 -5.98
N VAL A 87 -2.53 6.36 -6.78
CA VAL A 87 -2.96 4.96 -6.62
C VAL A 87 -2.72 4.21 -7.92
N VAL A 88 -2.04 3.07 -7.84
CA VAL A 88 -1.78 2.19 -8.98
C VAL A 88 -2.25 0.78 -8.63
N ALA A 89 -3.10 0.20 -9.45
CA ALA A 89 -3.61 -1.16 -9.23
C ALA A 89 -2.79 -2.19 -10.01
N GLY A 90 -2.82 -3.45 -9.53
CA GLY A 90 -2.14 -4.54 -10.22
C GLY A 90 -0.67 -4.65 -9.91
N VAL A 91 -0.29 -4.41 -8.64
CA VAL A 91 1.12 -4.48 -8.23
C VAL A 91 1.70 -5.88 -8.45
N ASN A 92 2.96 -5.93 -8.87
CA ASN A 92 3.70 -7.18 -9.00
C ASN A 92 5.15 -6.96 -8.54
N LEU A 93 5.88 -8.05 -8.38
CA LEU A 93 7.23 -7.98 -7.83
C LEU A 93 8.21 -7.19 -8.71
N PRO A 94 8.23 -7.36 -10.04
CA PRO A 94 9.10 -6.54 -10.89
C PRO A 94 8.83 -5.04 -10.75
N MET A 95 7.57 -4.64 -10.58
CA MET A 95 7.20 -3.23 -10.35
C MET A 95 7.83 -2.70 -9.07
N LEU A 96 7.82 -3.50 -8.01
CA LEU A 96 8.34 -3.09 -6.71
C LEU A 96 9.86 -2.97 -6.70
N ILE A 97 10.54 -3.81 -7.48
CA ILE A 97 12.01 -3.80 -7.56
C ILE A 97 12.52 -2.51 -8.21
N LYS A 98 11.77 -1.99 -9.16
CA LYS A 98 12.10 -0.72 -9.79
C LYS A 98 11.77 0.44 -8.87
#